data_2d3f024d17a90ea7e29aae55aeaafee8
#
_entry.id   2d3f024d17a90ea7e29aae55aeaafee8
#
_cell.length_a   1.000
_cell.length_b   1.000
_cell.length_c   1.000
_cell.angle_alpha   90.00
_cell.angle_beta   90.00
_cell.angle_gamma   90.00
#
_symmetry.space_group_name_H-M   'P 1'
#
loop_
_entity.id
_entity.type
_entity.pdbx_description
1 polymer ?
#
loop_
_entity_poly.entity_id
_entity_poly.type
_entity_poly.pdbx_seq_one_letter_code
_entity_poly.pdbx_strand_id
1 'polypeptide(L)'
;MNDTLQIATFVVIVLLVAAWYLSYSAARLDRLHAKVEGAMSALDAQLIRRAEAALELANSGVLDPASALLIADAATESLERTTEQPVTDDLLDGQHFGGREHVESDLTAALAAALPGEVVVELRAAGDEFVIDELD
;
A
#
# COMPACT_ATOMS: atom_id res chain seq x y z
N MET A 1 -6.95 -35.06 -50.25
CA MET A 1 -7.69 -33.82 -50.05
C MET A 1 -8.41 -33.78 -48.68
N ASN A 2 -8.90 -34.90 -48.21
CA ASN A 2 -9.55 -34.97 -46.87
C ASN A 2 -8.60 -34.82 -45.70
N ASP A 3 -7.36 -35.33 -45.78
CA ASP A 3 -6.38 -35.30 -44.70
C ASP A 3 -5.89 -33.87 -44.43
N THR A 4 -5.69 -33.07 -45.45
CA THR A 4 -5.33 -31.67 -45.32
C THR A 4 -6.44 -30.83 -44.69
N LEU A 5 -7.69 -31.14 -45.03
CA LEU A 5 -8.87 -30.49 -44.42
C LEU A 5 -9.00 -30.90 -42.95
N GLN A 6 -8.77 -32.13 -42.55
CA GLN A 6 -8.80 -32.61 -41.18
C GLN A 6 -7.71 -31.94 -40.33
N ILE A 7 -6.48 -31.87 -40.86
CA ILE A 7 -5.37 -31.21 -40.19
C ILE A 7 -5.66 -29.72 -39.98
N ALA A 8 -6.15 -29.05 -41.04
CA ALA A 8 -6.52 -27.63 -40.97
C ALA A 8 -7.60 -27.38 -39.89
N THR A 9 -8.64 -28.23 -39.87
CA THR A 9 -9.71 -28.13 -38.86
C THR A 9 -9.18 -28.33 -37.44
N PHE A 10 -8.30 -29.30 -37.25
CA PHE A 10 -7.70 -29.57 -35.96
C PHE A 10 -6.85 -28.41 -35.49
N VAL A 11 -6.02 -27.84 -36.35
CA VAL A 11 -5.20 -26.64 -36.04
C VAL A 11 -6.07 -25.45 -35.65
N VAL A 12 -7.16 -25.20 -36.36
CA VAL A 12 -8.10 -24.12 -36.02
C VAL A 12 -8.73 -24.32 -34.65
N ILE A 13 -9.15 -25.55 -34.34
CA ILE A 13 -9.73 -25.87 -33.02
C ILE A 13 -8.71 -25.63 -31.90
N VAL A 14 -7.47 -26.10 -32.08
CA VAL A 14 -6.39 -25.88 -31.10
C VAL A 14 -6.10 -24.40 -30.88
N LEU A 15 -6.06 -23.61 -31.96
CA LEU A 15 -5.85 -22.17 -31.88
C LEU A 15 -7.01 -21.45 -31.14
N LEU A 16 -8.26 -21.87 -31.38
CA LEU A 16 -9.42 -21.33 -30.69
C LEU A 16 -9.38 -21.64 -29.18
N VAL A 17 -9.05 -22.88 -28.81
CA VAL A 17 -8.91 -23.29 -27.42
C VAL A 17 -7.78 -22.55 -26.73
N ALA A 18 -6.64 -22.39 -27.42
CA ALA A 18 -5.50 -21.62 -26.90
C ALA A 18 -5.84 -20.14 -26.70
N ALA A 19 -6.50 -19.52 -27.68
CA ALA A 19 -6.95 -18.13 -27.57
C ALA A 19 -7.95 -17.93 -26.42
N TRP A 20 -8.89 -18.87 -26.27
CA TRP A 20 -9.85 -18.82 -25.16
C TRP A 20 -9.16 -18.99 -23.80
N TYR A 21 -8.22 -19.90 -23.67
CA TYR A 21 -7.43 -20.12 -22.46
C TYR A 21 -6.57 -18.90 -22.09
N LEU A 22 -5.92 -18.29 -23.07
CA LEU A 22 -5.12 -17.07 -22.89
C LEU A 22 -5.99 -15.89 -22.45
N SER A 23 -7.17 -15.73 -23.07
CA SER A 23 -8.13 -14.69 -22.70
C SER A 23 -8.65 -14.88 -21.27
N TYR A 24 -8.93 -16.11 -20.87
CA TYR A 24 -9.34 -16.42 -19.49
C TYR A 24 -8.22 -16.14 -18.47
N SER A 25 -6.99 -16.51 -18.79
CA SER A 25 -5.82 -16.25 -17.94
C SER A 25 -5.53 -14.76 -17.81
N ALA A 26 -5.65 -14.00 -18.89
CA ALA A 26 -5.46 -12.54 -18.88
C ALA A 26 -6.49 -11.84 -17.98
N ALA A 27 -7.77 -12.24 -18.05
CA ALA A 27 -8.82 -11.68 -17.19
C ALA A 27 -8.62 -11.97 -15.71
N ARG A 28 -7.98 -13.10 -15.38
CA ARG A 28 -7.63 -13.43 -13.98
C ARG A 28 -6.48 -12.59 -13.45
N LEU A 29 -5.46 -12.37 -14.26
CA LEU A 29 -4.33 -11.49 -13.94
C LEU A 29 -4.78 -10.05 -13.74
N ASP A 30 -5.67 -9.57 -14.58
CA ASP A 30 -6.22 -8.20 -14.51
C ASP A 30 -6.97 -7.94 -13.18
N ARG A 31 -7.74 -8.92 -12.71
CA ARG A 31 -8.42 -8.83 -11.41
C ARG A 31 -7.45 -8.81 -10.22
N LEU A 32 -6.36 -9.56 -10.29
CA LEU A 32 -5.32 -9.56 -9.26
C LEU A 32 -4.58 -8.21 -9.25
N HIS A 33 -4.29 -7.67 -10.42
CA HIS A 33 -3.65 -6.37 -10.54
C HIS A 33 -4.51 -5.25 -9.95
N ALA A 34 -5.80 -5.21 -10.27
CA ALA A 34 -6.75 -4.26 -9.72
C ALA A 34 -6.90 -4.35 -8.19
N LYS A 35 -6.80 -5.56 -7.61
CA LYS A 35 -6.82 -5.73 -6.14
C LYS A 35 -5.57 -5.18 -5.47
N VAL A 36 -4.40 -5.42 -6.04
CA VAL A 36 -3.13 -4.91 -5.52
C VAL A 36 -3.11 -3.38 -5.61
N GLU A 37 -3.51 -2.83 -6.73
CA GLU A 37 -3.61 -1.38 -6.95
C GLU A 37 -4.58 -0.72 -5.95
N GLY A 38 -5.74 -1.33 -5.69
CA GLY A 38 -6.69 -0.87 -4.67
C GLY A 38 -6.12 -0.93 -3.25
N ALA A 39 -5.38 -1.98 -2.91
CA ALA A 39 -4.74 -2.10 -1.60
C ALA A 39 -3.63 -1.06 -1.39
N MET A 40 -2.83 -0.79 -2.43
CA MET A 40 -1.78 0.24 -2.39
C MET A 40 -2.36 1.65 -2.24
N SER A 41 -3.43 1.97 -2.97
CA SER A 41 -4.15 3.24 -2.82
C SER A 41 -4.75 3.41 -1.43
N ALA A 42 -5.28 2.33 -0.83
CA ALA A 42 -5.77 2.37 0.55
C ALA A 42 -4.63 2.63 1.55
N LEU A 43 -3.45 2.04 1.32
CA LEU A 43 -2.27 2.29 2.15
C LEU A 43 -1.82 3.75 2.07
N ASP A 44 -1.71 4.33 0.88
CA ASP A 44 -1.37 5.75 0.72
C ASP A 44 -2.36 6.65 1.48
N ALA A 45 -3.65 6.37 1.38
CA ALA A 45 -4.67 7.12 2.11
C ALA A 45 -4.53 7.00 3.64
N GLN A 46 -4.12 5.86 4.15
CA GLN A 46 -3.86 5.67 5.59
C GLN A 46 -2.60 6.39 6.06
N LEU A 47 -1.53 6.37 5.26
CA LEU A 47 -0.30 7.09 5.56
C LEU A 47 -0.54 8.61 5.64
N ILE A 48 -1.28 9.16 4.68
CA ILE A 48 -1.68 10.58 4.69
C ILE A 48 -2.49 10.91 5.95
N ARG A 49 -3.52 10.14 6.27
CA ARG A 49 -4.34 10.37 7.47
C ARG A 49 -3.52 10.31 8.75
N ARG A 50 -2.56 9.39 8.84
CA ARG A 50 -1.67 9.26 10.00
C ARG A 50 -0.79 10.50 10.15
N ALA A 51 -0.21 10.99 9.06
CA ALA A 51 0.63 12.16 9.08
C ALA A 51 -0.18 13.44 9.38
N GLU A 52 -1.39 13.58 8.84
CA GLU A 52 -2.31 14.67 9.16
C GLU A 52 -2.70 14.68 10.64
N ALA A 53 -3.03 13.53 11.22
CA ALA A 53 -3.33 13.39 12.64
C ALA A 53 -2.13 13.73 13.54
N ALA A 54 -0.91 13.36 13.11
CA ALA A 54 0.32 13.74 13.81
C ALA A 54 0.57 15.25 13.78
N LEU A 55 0.31 15.91 12.66
CA LEU A 55 0.38 17.37 12.55
C LEU A 55 -0.68 18.08 13.41
N GLU A 56 -1.89 17.55 13.46
CA GLU A 56 -2.95 18.08 14.31
C GLU A 56 -2.55 17.97 15.78
N LEU A 57 -1.99 16.84 16.20
CA LEU A 57 -1.47 16.63 17.54
C LEU A 57 -0.33 17.62 17.87
N ALA A 58 0.62 17.80 16.97
CA ALA A 58 1.71 18.76 17.14
C ALA A 58 1.21 20.20 17.34
N ASN A 59 0.16 20.57 16.62
CA ASN A 59 -0.45 21.91 16.70
C ASN A 59 -1.46 22.09 17.84
N SER A 60 -1.84 21.03 18.54
CA SER A 60 -2.86 21.08 19.62
C SER A 60 -2.41 21.82 20.87
N GLY A 61 -1.12 22.07 21.03
CA GLY A 61 -0.55 22.71 22.23
C GLY A 61 -0.52 21.81 23.49
N VAL A 62 -0.83 20.55 23.35
CA VAL A 62 -0.78 19.56 24.47
C VAL A 62 0.65 19.08 24.71
N LEU A 63 1.46 19.07 23.68
CA LEU A 63 2.85 18.60 23.70
C LEU A 63 3.81 19.74 24.11
N ASP A 64 4.96 19.38 24.66
CA ASP A 64 6.03 20.34 24.82
C ASP A 64 6.56 20.83 23.46
N PRO A 65 7.08 22.05 23.37
CA PRO A 65 7.47 22.65 22.08
C PRO A 65 8.52 21.85 21.29
N ALA A 66 9.42 21.15 21.99
CA ALA A 66 10.45 20.36 21.33
C ALA A 66 9.85 19.09 20.66
N SER A 67 9.00 18.38 21.39
CA SER A 67 8.29 17.21 20.86
C SER A 67 7.32 17.58 19.72
N ALA A 68 6.62 18.71 19.86
CA ALA A 68 5.73 19.21 18.82
C ALA A 68 6.47 19.50 17.51
N LEU A 69 7.64 20.10 17.58
CA LEU A 69 8.48 20.36 16.40
C LEU A 69 8.98 19.08 15.75
N LEU A 70 9.43 18.10 16.54
CA LEU A 70 9.91 16.82 16.01
C LEU A 70 8.79 16.05 15.29
N ILE A 71 7.59 16.01 15.86
CA ILE A 71 6.44 15.36 15.24
C ILE A 71 6.01 16.10 13.98
N ALA A 72 5.97 17.43 14.01
CA ALA A 72 5.59 18.23 12.85
C ALA A 72 6.57 18.03 11.68
N ASP A 73 7.87 17.98 11.94
CA ASP A 73 8.91 17.75 10.94
C ASP A 73 8.77 16.36 10.32
N ALA A 74 8.72 15.32 11.13
CA ALA A 74 8.56 13.94 10.66
C ALA A 74 7.23 13.70 9.91
N ALA A 75 6.13 14.32 10.35
CA ALA A 75 4.84 14.22 9.68
C ALA A 75 4.82 14.96 8.34
N THR A 76 5.49 16.10 8.25
CA THR A 76 5.62 16.84 7.00
C THR A 76 6.45 16.06 5.99
N GLU A 77 7.56 15.48 6.40
CA GLU A 77 8.39 14.62 5.54
C GLU A 77 7.62 13.40 5.03
N SER A 78 6.81 12.76 5.89
CA SER A 78 5.95 11.64 5.50
C SER A 78 4.91 12.05 4.46
N LEU A 79 4.26 13.23 4.62
CA LEU A 79 3.30 13.77 3.64
C LEU A 79 3.95 14.11 2.31
N GLU A 80 5.08 14.78 2.32
CA GLU A 80 5.84 15.14 1.11
C GLU A 80 6.22 13.87 0.35
N ARG A 81 6.77 12.89 1.04
CA ARG A 81 7.18 11.61 0.44
C ARG A 81 6.00 10.86 -0.18
N THR A 82 4.87 10.79 0.51
CA THR A 82 3.67 10.11 0.00
C THR A 82 3.05 10.85 -1.19
N THR A 83 3.15 12.19 -1.21
CA THR A 83 2.63 13.01 -2.31
C THR A 83 3.52 12.96 -3.55
N GLU A 84 4.85 12.97 -3.36
CA GLU A 84 5.80 12.95 -4.47
C GLU A 84 5.96 11.56 -5.10
N GLN A 85 5.86 10.52 -4.28
CA GLN A 85 6.06 9.13 -4.68
C GLN A 85 4.96 8.24 -4.06
N PRO A 86 3.74 8.23 -4.62
CA PRO A 86 2.69 7.35 -4.15
C PRO A 86 3.07 5.88 -4.32
N VAL A 87 2.65 5.02 -3.39
CA VAL A 87 2.93 3.57 -3.42
C VAL A 87 2.36 2.93 -4.68
N THR A 88 1.29 3.51 -5.24
CA THR A 88 0.63 3.02 -6.45
C THR A 88 1.53 3.05 -7.68
N ASP A 89 2.45 4.00 -7.77
CA ASP A 89 3.34 4.15 -8.94
C ASP A 89 4.52 3.17 -8.90
N ASP A 90 4.76 2.52 -7.75
CA ASP A 90 6.00 1.82 -7.46
C ASP A 90 5.88 0.27 -7.47
N LEU A 91 4.81 -0.25 -8.09
CA LEU A 91 4.52 -1.69 -8.13
C LEU A 91 5.63 -2.56 -8.75
N LEU A 92 6.59 -1.95 -9.45
CA LEU A 92 7.65 -2.65 -10.19
C LEU A 92 9.06 -2.40 -9.66
N ASP A 93 9.26 -1.40 -8.80
CA ASP A 93 10.59 -1.02 -8.31
C ASP A 93 10.72 -1.15 -6.79
N GLY A 94 11.10 -2.35 -6.33
CA GLY A 94 11.28 -2.65 -4.90
C GLY A 94 12.36 -1.83 -4.18
N GLN A 95 13.05 -0.91 -4.86
CA GLN A 95 14.09 -0.07 -4.26
C GLN A 95 13.53 1.14 -3.50
N HIS A 96 12.34 1.61 -3.84
CA HIS A 96 11.72 2.77 -3.21
C HIS A 96 11.11 2.49 -1.83
N PHE A 97 10.82 1.23 -1.51
CA PHE A 97 10.29 0.85 -0.18
C PHE A 97 11.27 1.20 0.96
N GLY A 98 12.57 1.03 0.77
CA GLY A 98 13.57 1.31 1.81
C GLY A 98 13.60 2.77 2.26
N GLY A 99 13.42 3.72 1.36
CA GLY A 99 13.36 5.15 1.71
C GLY A 99 12.08 5.52 2.46
N ARG A 100 10.95 4.96 2.07
CA ARG A 100 9.66 5.16 2.74
C ARG A 100 9.64 4.55 4.13
N GLU A 101 10.15 3.33 4.26
CA GLU A 101 10.23 2.61 5.54
C GLU A 101 11.01 3.41 6.59
N HIS A 102 12.07 4.11 6.18
CA HIS A 102 12.84 4.98 7.06
C HIS A 102 12.00 6.16 7.57
N VAL A 103 11.35 6.89 6.67
CA VAL A 103 10.51 8.06 7.02
C VAL A 103 9.35 7.69 7.94
N GLU A 104 8.67 6.57 7.65
CA GLU A 104 7.59 6.09 8.51
C GLU A 104 8.09 5.58 9.88
N SER A 105 9.31 5.04 9.93
CA SER A 105 9.96 4.66 11.18
C SER A 105 10.32 5.88 12.02
N ASP A 106 10.80 6.95 11.40
CA ASP A 106 11.13 8.21 12.09
C ASP A 106 9.88 8.87 12.67
N LEU A 107 8.79 8.90 11.91
CA LEU A 107 7.49 9.37 12.42
C LEU A 107 6.99 8.52 13.60
N THR A 108 7.15 7.20 13.51
CA THR A 108 6.78 6.28 14.60
C THR A 108 7.63 6.54 15.84
N ALA A 109 8.93 6.73 15.66
CA ALA A 109 9.85 7.02 16.77
C ALA A 109 9.54 8.37 17.43
N ALA A 110 9.25 9.40 16.65
CA ALA A 110 8.86 10.73 17.14
C ALA A 110 7.56 10.66 17.98
N LEU A 111 6.55 9.95 17.49
CA LEU A 111 5.29 9.75 18.20
C LEU A 111 5.50 8.94 19.50
N ALA A 112 6.29 7.87 19.44
CA ALA A 112 6.58 7.04 20.60
C ALA A 112 7.38 7.79 21.70
N ALA A 113 8.24 8.71 21.29
CA ALA A 113 9.00 9.55 22.24
C ALA A 113 8.14 10.64 22.92
N ALA A 114 7.14 11.14 22.21
CA ALA A 114 6.29 12.23 22.70
C ALA A 114 5.07 11.75 23.51
N LEU A 115 4.59 10.53 23.25
CA LEU A 115 3.41 9.98 23.91
C LEU A 115 3.82 9.10 25.12
N PRO A 116 3.07 9.13 26.25
CA PRO A 116 3.26 8.18 27.33
C PRO A 116 3.15 6.75 26.82
N GLY A 117 4.00 5.84 27.31
CA GLY A 117 4.10 4.46 26.82
C GLY A 117 2.78 3.67 26.87
N GLU A 118 1.86 4.05 27.73
CA GLU A 118 0.53 3.46 27.86
C GLU A 118 -0.35 3.73 26.61
N VAL A 119 -0.27 4.92 26.05
CA VAL A 119 -1.01 5.32 24.84
C VAL A 119 -0.45 4.64 23.58
N VAL A 120 0.87 4.44 23.54
CA VAL A 120 1.53 3.74 22.42
C VAL A 120 1.12 2.26 22.36
N VAL A 121 0.95 1.62 23.52
CA VAL A 121 0.49 0.22 23.60
C VAL A 121 -0.96 0.10 23.15
N GLU A 122 -1.82 1.05 23.52
CA GLU A 122 -3.23 1.04 23.13
C GLU A 122 -3.42 1.27 21.63
N LEU A 123 -2.65 2.20 21.03
CA LEU A 123 -2.64 2.43 19.59
C LEU A 123 -2.13 1.22 18.79
N ARG A 124 -1.15 0.51 19.34
CA ARG A 124 -0.61 -0.72 18.74
C ARG A 124 -1.63 -1.86 18.79
N ALA A 125 -2.29 -2.03 19.94
CA ALA A 125 -3.33 -3.05 20.13
C ALA A 125 -4.53 -2.81 19.19
N ALA A 126 -4.96 -1.56 19.02
CA ALA A 126 -6.02 -1.20 18.10
C ALA A 126 -5.64 -1.43 16.62
N GLY A 127 -4.37 -1.24 16.27
CA GLY A 127 -3.84 -1.54 14.93
C GLY A 127 -3.80 -3.04 14.63
N ASP A 128 -3.39 -3.84 15.60
CA ASP A 128 -3.33 -5.30 15.46
C ASP A 128 -4.73 -5.94 15.40
N GLU A 129 -5.71 -5.38 16.12
CA GLU A 129 -7.11 -5.85 16.10
C GLU A 129 -7.78 -5.60 14.74
N PHE A 130 -7.45 -4.50 14.08
CA PHE A 130 -7.98 -4.17 12.75
C PHE A 130 -7.45 -5.10 11.64
N VAL A 131 -6.22 -5.56 11.75
CA VAL A 131 -5.59 -6.47 10.78
C VAL A 131 -6.16 -7.90 10.86
N ILE A 132 -6.63 -8.33 12.02
CA ILE A 132 -7.16 -9.68 12.23
C ILE A 132 -8.60 -9.82 11.72
N ASP A 133 -9.41 -8.77 11.80
CA ASP A 133 -10.83 -8.79 11.40
C ASP A 133 -11.02 -8.79 9.86
N GLU A 134 -9.99 -8.45 9.10
CA GLU A 134 -10.04 -8.44 7.62
C GLU A 134 -9.56 -9.78 7.00
N LEU A 135 -9.13 -10.74 7.80
CA LEU A 135 -8.62 -12.05 7.37
C LEU A 135 -9.61 -13.22 7.55
N ASP A 136 -10.78 -12.99 8.14
CA ASP A 136 -11.90 -13.95 8.25
C ASP A 136 -12.93 -13.72 7.15
#